data_5de06e3791a9843457ccd9b1f8a14a9c
#
_entry.id   5de06e3791a9843457ccd9b1f8a14a9c
#
_cell.length_a   1.000
_cell.length_b   1.000
_cell.length_c   1.000
_cell.angle_alpha   90.00
_cell.angle_beta   90.00
_cell.angle_gamma   90.00
#
_symmetry.space_group_name_H-M   'P 1'
#
loop_
_entity.id
_entity.type
_entity.pdbx_description
1 polymer ?
#
loop_
_entity_poly.entity_id
_entity_poly.type
_entity_poly.pdbx_seq_one_letter_code
_entity_poly.pdbx_strand_id
1 'polypeptide(L)'
;MVLQFNFHRLDFSNNPSLQHPAEDVEISGLLEDYKLIAPEKTTDVVEQSAFFGETTRWRRDTAEGQLAGNWCYGLIQRGNDLEFVLRKEDVPSHFDEEQKITEAFLASIAFFHGQHARPIWMRHRRNGVYALDWVENPRPVARSAHRPFNERIAHNALVGQIDWNFNKSLRCAFNFFVTKTDLVEEMVDLLRQTRDATAGTEHKKINNIVVCALLESAINAIYEARVSPKESPLKIAFDRERDSLVLQLDQQQTNCSDDVGKEALDRLRRRVANVSFEHTRERFRAVVEELGLKWPSEWEDTYAFWAKWRHRVIHRGSRSIAPDDFAVDFKIESRIAGAINLLILRLMDYKGIAIKSIFEDSFTTV
;
A
#
# COMPACT_ATOMS: atom_id res chain seq x y z
N MET A 1 -37.83 8.90 -15.84
CA MET A 1 -38.29 8.23 -14.61
C MET A 1 -37.04 7.58 -14.01
N VAL A 2 -36.40 8.25 -13.05
CA VAL A 2 -35.23 7.73 -12.38
C VAL A 2 -35.74 6.91 -11.20
N LEU A 3 -35.60 5.59 -11.26
CA LEU A 3 -35.90 4.72 -10.14
C LEU A 3 -34.75 4.92 -9.14
N GLN A 4 -34.94 5.70 -8.11
CA GLN A 4 -34.11 5.73 -6.94
C GLN A 4 -34.39 4.46 -6.12
N PHE A 5 -33.49 3.50 -6.20
CA PHE A 5 -33.47 2.38 -5.28
C PHE A 5 -32.57 2.77 -4.08
N ASN A 6 -33.18 3.12 -2.97
CA ASN A 6 -32.50 3.21 -1.68
C ASN A 6 -32.23 1.77 -1.21
N PHE A 7 -31.07 1.25 -1.53
CA PHE A 7 -30.60 0.02 -0.91
C PHE A 7 -29.98 0.38 0.44
N HIS A 8 -30.69 0.10 1.51
CA HIS A 8 -30.08 0.00 2.84
C HIS A 8 -29.01 -1.09 2.76
N ARG A 9 -27.82 -0.78 3.29
CA ARG A 9 -26.77 -1.77 3.54
C ARG A 9 -27.43 -2.95 4.24
N LEU A 10 -27.62 -4.05 3.54
CA LEU A 10 -28.12 -5.28 4.14
C LEU A 10 -27.04 -5.72 5.13
N ASP A 11 -27.38 -5.61 6.40
CA ASP A 11 -26.53 -6.13 7.47
C ASP A 11 -26.62 -7.67 7.41
N PHE A 12 -25.66 -8.29 6.73
CA PHE A 12 -25.60 -9.72 6.54
C PHE A 12 -25.28 -10.46 7.84
N SER A 13 -24.78 -9.79 8.89
CA SER A 13 -24.39 -10.40 10.15
C SER A 13 -25.51 -11.19 10.83
N ASN A 14 -26.76 -10.86 10.56
CA ASN A 14 -27.93 -11.51 11.13
C ASN A 14 -28.68 -12.48 10.18
N ASN A 15 -28.15 -12.75 8.98
CA ASN A 15 -28.77 -13.69 8.05
C ASN A 15 -28.34 -15.13 8.39
N PRO A 16 -29.27 -16.01 8.82
CA PRO A 16 -28.94 -17.41 9.18
C PRO A 16 -28.27 -18.19 8.05
N SER A 17 -28.57 -17.87 6.78
CA SER A 17 -27.95 -18.53 5.63
C SER A 17 -26.46 -18.25 5.49
N LEU A 18 -25.92 -17.19 6.15
CA LEU A 18 -24.52 -16.84 6.13
C LEU A 18 -23.71 -17.54 7.25
N GLN A 19 -24.39 -18.10 8.24
CA GLN A 19 -23.74 -18.80 9.36
C GLN A 19 -23.23 -20.20 8.96
N HIS A 20 -23.78 -20.79 7.91
CA HIS A 20 -23.36 -22.09 7.42
C HIS A 20 -22.29 -21.96 6.33
N PRO A 21 -21.32 -22.90 6.26
CA PRO A 21 -20.36 -22.94 5.16
C PRO A 21 -21.08 -23.08 3.81
N ALA A 22 -20.59 -22.40 2.79
CA ALA A 22 -21.10 -22.53 1.43
C ALA A 22 -20.10 -23.31 0.55
N GLU A 23 -20.59 -24.28 -0.20
CA GLU A 23 -19.77 -25.09 -1.13
C GLU A 23 -19.57 -24.40 -2.48
N ASP A 24 -20.50 -23.55 -2.90
CA ASP A 24 -20.42 -22.76 -4.13
C ASP A 24 -20.42 -21.28 -3.78
N VAL A 25 -19.26 -20.64 -3.91
CA VAL A 25 -19.08 -19.24 -3.59
C VAL A 25 -18.48 -18.49 -4.79
N GLU A 26 -19.18 -17.44 -5.21
CA GLU A 26 -18.69 -16.48 -6.20
C GLU A 26 -18.90 -15.07 -5.70
N ILE A 27 -17.84 -14.29 -5.68
CA ILE A 27 -17.85 -12.85 -5.35
C ILE A 27 -17.43 -12.11 -6.59
N SER A 28 -18.25 -11.19 -7.08
CA SER A 28 -17.92 -10.37 -8.25
C SER A 28 -18.19 -8.90 -7.98
N GLY A 29 -17.50 -8.02 -8.70
CA GLY A 29 -17.69 -6.59 -8.55
C GLY A 29 -17.07 -5.79 -9.69
N LEU A 30 -17.42 -4.52 -9.77
CA LEU A 30 -16.96 -3.58 -10.77
C LEU A 30 -16.22 -2.42 -10.12
N LEU A 31 -14.98 -2.21 -10.54
CA LEU A 31 -14.15 -1.08 -10.16
C LEU A 31 -14.19 -0.04 -11.27
N GLU A 32 -14.76 1.14 -10.95
CA GLU A 32 -14.88 2.25 -11.89
C GLU A 32 -13.51 2.86 -12.19
N ASP A 33 -13.30 3.21 -13.45
CA ASP A 33 -12.09 3.89 -13.93
C ASP A 33 -10.77 3.16 -13.57
N TYR A 34 -10.81 1.83 -13.61
CA TYR A 34 -9.66 0.94 -13.44
C TYR A 34 -9.21 0.36 -14.77
N LYS A 35 -7.91 0.49 -15.07
CA LYS A 35 -7.32 -0.08 -16.27
C LYS A 35 -6.45 -1.27 -15.93
N LEU A 36 -6.72 -2.42 -16.52
CA LEU A 36 -5.90 -3.61 -16.34
C LEU A 36 -4.46 -3.36 -16.83
N ILE A 37 -3.48 -3.55 -15.95
CA ILE A 37 -2.06 -3.30 -16.26
C ILE A 37 -1.45 -4.44 -17.08
N ALA A 38 -1.99 -5.65 -16.98
CA ALA A 38 -1.42 -6.81 -17.63
C ALA A 38 -2.41 -7.57 -18.50
N PRO A 39 -2.26 -7.53 -19.78
CA PRO A 39 -2.90 -8.50 -20.67
C PRO A 39 -1.97 -9.72 -20.82
N GLU A 40 -2.19 -10.79 -20.07
CA GLU A 40 -1.37 -12.00 -20.23
C GLU A 40 -1.86 -12.92 -21.33
N LYS A 41 -3.10 -12.82 -21.77
CA LYS A 41 -3.62 -13.66 -22.85
C LYS A 41 -4.55 -12.90 -23.78
N THR A 42 -4.36 -13.12 -25.04
CA THR A 42 -5.42 -13.00 -26.05
C THR A 42 -6.37 -14.16 -25.80
N THR A 43 -7.53 -13.90 -25.25
CA THR A 43 -8.61 -14.88 -25.17
C THR A 43 -9.41 -14.78 -26.46
N ASP A 44 -9.52 -15.88 -27.21
CA ASP A 44 -10.43 -15.96 -28.33
C ASP A 44 -11.85 -15.95 -27.77
N VAL A 45 -12.55 -14.84 -27.93
CA VAL A 45 -13.97 -14.77 -27.58
C VAL A 45 -14.76 -15.04 -28.85
N VAL A 46 -15.40 -16.20 -28.90
CA VAL A 46 -16.36 -16.53 -29.95
C VAL A 46 -17.67 -15.82 -29.62
N GLU A 47 -17.97 -14.75 -30.31
CA GLU A 47 -19.26 -14.08 -30.24
C GLU A 47 -20.17 -14.65 -31.31
N GLN A 48 -21.27 -15.28 -30.92
CA GLN A 48 -22.37 -15.63 -31.85
C GLN A 48 -23.25 -14.41 -32.03
N SER A 49 -23.19 -13.83 -33.21
CA SER A 49 -24.10 -12.77 -33.63
C SER A 49 -25.18 -13.34 -34.52
N ALA A 50 -26.43 -12.97 -34.25
CA ALA A 50 -27.59 -13.36 -35.10
C ALA A 50 -27.45 -12.88 -36.58
N PHE A 51 -26.62 -11.86 -36.83
CA PHE A 51 -26.41 -11.28 -38.16
C PHE A 51 -25.12 -11.67 -38.84
N PHE A 52 -24.06 -11.98 -38.09
CA PHE A 52 -22.70 -12.18 -38.62
C PHE A 52 -22.15 -13.60 -38.37
N GLY A 53 -22.96 -14.48 -37.78
CA GLY A 53 -22.50 -15.80 -37.41
C GLY A 53 -21.48 -15.77 -36.27
N GLU A 54 -20.61 -16.77 -36.24
CA GLU A 54 -19.53 -16.90 -35.27
C GLU A 54 -18.37 -15.95 -35.65
N THR A 55 -18.08 -14.96 -34.82
CA THR A 55 -16.92 -14.08 -34.97
C THR A 55 -15.94 -14.29 -33.82
N THR A 56 -14.71 -14.65 -34.14
CA THR A 56 -13.62 -14.74 -33.17
C THR A 56 -13.00 -13.37 -33.00
N ARG A 57 -13.09 -12.79 -31.80
CA ARG A 57 -12.40 -11.54 -31.45
C ARG A 57 -11.32 -11.81 -30.43
N TRP A 58 -10.16 -11.23 -30.67
CA TRP A 58 -9.06 -11.26 -29.74
C TRP A 58 -9.28 -10.21 -28.64
N ARG A 59 -9.39 -10.64 -27.37
CA ARG A 59 -9.43 -9.73 -26.23
C ARG A 59 -8.13 -9.81 -25.46
N ARG A 60 -7.45 -8.67 -25.29
CA ARG A 60 -6.25 -8.52 -24.46
C ARG A 60 -6.56 -7.94 -23.08
N ASP A 61 -7.75 -8.08 -22.63
CA ASP A 61 -8.34 -7.36 -21.50
C ASP A 61 -8.78 -8.28 -20.37
N THR A 62 -8.19 -9.48 -20.30
CA THR A 62 -8.50 -10.43 -19.24
C THR A 62 -7.22 -10.92 -18.56
N ALA A 63 -7.31 -11.16 -17.25
CA ALA A 63 -6.32 -11.91 -16.49
C ALA A 63 -7.04 -12.88 -15.56
N GLU A 64 -6.50 -14.06 -15.37
CA GLU A 64 -7.04 -15.08 -14.48
C GLU A 64 -5.92 -15.82 -13.77
N GLY A 65 -6.19 -16.35 -12.58
CA GLY A 65 -5.18 -17.10 -11.84
C GLY A 65 -5.69 -17.63 -10.52
N GLN A 66 -4.79 -18.30 -9.82
CA GLN A 66 -5.05 -18.87 -8.51
C GLN A 66 -4.46 -18.02 -7.40
N LEU A 67 -5.19 -17.90 -6.30
CA LEU A 67 -4.79 -17.31 -5.04
C LEU A 67 -4.56 -18.42 -4.00
N ALA A 68 -4.19 -18.03 -2.77
CA ALA A 68 -4.11 -18.99 -1.67
C ALA A 68 -5.50 -19.51 -1.25
N GLY A 69 -5.54 -20.71 -0.63
CA GLY A 69 -6.77 -21.26 -0.05
C GLY A 69 -7.82 -21.73 -1.07
N ASN A 70 -7.39 -22.22 -2.24
CA ASN A 70 -8.26 -22.68 -3.34
C ASN A 70 -9.16 -21.59 -3.94
N TRP A 71 -8.78 -20.35 -3.78
CA TRP A 71 -9.46 -19.23 -4.45
C TRP A 71 -8.86 -18.98 -5.83
N CYS A 72 -9.75 -18.79 -6.80
CA CYS A 72 -9.40 -18.33 -8.15
C CYS A 72 -9.92 -16.92 -8.38
N TYR A 73 -9.26 -16.18 -9.24
CA TYR A 73 -9.73 -14.87 -9.66
C TYR A 73 -9.80 -14.75 -11.18
N GLY A 74 -10.72 -13.94 -11.64
CA GLY A 74 -10.81 -13.43 -13.00
C GLY A 74 -10.91 -11.91 -12.98
N LEU A 75 -10.20 -11.26 -13.91
CA LEU A 75 -10.27 -9.82 -14.15
C LEU A 75 -10.64 -9.59 -15.61
N ILE A 76 -11.58 -8.70 -15.88
CA ILE A 76 -12.07 -8.41 -17.22
C ILE A 76 -12.15 -6.89 -17.37
N GLN A 77 -11.44 -6.36 -18.37
CA GLN A 77 -11.57 -4.95 -18.71
C GLN A 77 -12.89 -4.68 -19.47
N ARG A 78 -13.68 -3.76 -18.98
CA ARG A 78 -14.95 -3.34 -19.57
C ARG A 78 -14.90 -1.84 -19.90
N GLY A 79 -14.36 -1.48 -21.04
CA GLY A 79 -14.11 -0.08 -21.37
C GLY A 79 -13.07 0.54 -20.42
N ASN A 80 -13.48 1.50 -19.57
CA ASN A 80 -12.63 2.10 -18.56
C ASN A 80 -12.70 1.40 -17.19
N ASP A 81 -13.58 0.42 -17.04
CA ASP A 81 -13.86 -0.21 -15.77
C ASP A 81 -13.26 -1.62 -15.72
N LEU A 82 -12.96 -2.10 -14.52
CA LEU A 82 -12.42 -3.42 -14.28
C LEU A 82 -13.43 -4.27 -13.48
N GLU A 83 -13.96 -5.29 -14.13
CA GLU A 83 -14.79 -6.31 -13.47
C GLU A 83 -13.87 -7.37 -12.86
N PHE A 84 -14.17 -7.77 -11.64
CA PHE A 84 -13.47 -8.89 -10.99
C PHE A 84 -14.45 -9.97 -10.56
N VAL A 85 -13.95 -11.20 -10.54
CA VAL A 85 -14.66 -12.37 -10.04
C VAL A 85 -13.70 -13.16 -9.16
N LEU A 86 -14.15 -13.53 -7.96
CA LEU A 86 -13.47 -14.46 -7.06
C LEU A 86 -14.34 -15.70 -6.91
N ARG A 87 -13.74 -16.87 -7.03
CA ARG A 87 -14.43 -18.15 -6.83
C ARG A 87 -13.61 -19.04 -5.91
N LYS A 88 -14.29 -19.76 -5.06
CA LYS A 88 -13.67 -20.83 -4.27
C LYS A 88 -14.03 -22.16 -4.88
N GLU A 89 -13.04 -23.03 -5.08
CA GLU A 89 -13.19 -24.33 -5.68
C GLU A 89 -13.12 -25.44 -4.61
N ASP A 90 -14.05 -26.38 -4.67
CA ASP A 90 -14.04 -27.67 -3.99
C ASP A 90 -13.91 -27.67 -2.45
N VAL A 91 -14.03 -26.56 -1.79
CA VAL A 91 -13.92 -26.46 -0.32
C VAL A 91 -14.96 -25.49 0.22
N PRO A 92 -15.75 -25.88 1.23
CA PRO A 92 -16.70 -24.97 1.87
C PRO A 92 -16.04 -23.69 2.42
N SER A 93 -16.73 -22.57 2.32
CA SER A 93 -16.27 -21.26 2.80
C SER A 93 -17.22 -20.67 3.83
N HIS A 94 -16.65 -19.99 4.82
CA HIS A 94 -17.38 -19.16 5.77
C HIS A 94 -17.39 -17.69 5.31
N PHE A 95 -18.42 -16.95 5.68
CA PHE A 95 -18.58 -15.55 5.26
C PHE A 95 -17.42 -14.66 5.70
N ASP A 96 -16.88 -14.85 6.91
CA ASP A 96 -15.73 -14.09 7.41
C ASP A 96 -14.47 -14.33 6.56
N GLU A 97 -14.28 -15.56 6.07
CA GLU A 97 -13.20 -15.88 5.14
C GLU A 97 -13.42 -15.18 3.81
N GLU A 98 -14.63 -15.20 3.28
CA GLU A 98 -15.00 -14.55 2.01
C GLU A 98 -14.75 -13.05 2.07
N GLN A 99 -15.13 -12.40 3.18
CA GLN A 99 -14.88 -10.98 3.41
C GLN A 99 -13.37 -10.70 3.47
N LYS A 100 -12.62 -11.47 4.25
CA LYS A 100 -11.17 -11.34 4.37
C LYS A 100 -10.46 -11.48 3.03
N ILE A 101 -10.85 -12.46 2.22
CA ILE A 101 -10.31 -12.71 0.88
C ILE A 101 -10.62 -11.52 -0.05
N THR A 102 -11.84 -11.03 -0.03
CA THR A 102 -12.26 -9.89 -0.85
C THR A 102 -11.47 -8.63 -0.50
N GLU A 103 -11.32 -8.32 0.78
CA GLU A 103 -10.54 -7.17 1.26
C GLU A 103 -9.07 -7.28 0.83
N ALA A 104 -8.46 -8.45 1.02
CA ALA A 104 -7.07 -8.69 0.62
C ALA A 104 -6.87 -8.57 -0.91
N PHE A 105 -7.83 -9.07 -1.69
CA PHE A 105 -7.81 -8.96 -3.14
C PHE A 105 -7.92 -7.51 -3.60
N LEU A 106 -8.88 -6.76 -3.05
CA LEU A 106 -9.06 -5.34 -3.36
C LEU A 106 -7.84 -4.51 -2.94
N ALA A 107 -7.22 -4.80 -1.78
CA ALA A 107 -5.98 -4.17 -1.35
C ALA A 107 -4.83 -4.44 -2.34
N SER A 108 -4.74 -5.67 -2.86
CA SER A 108 -3.74 -6.06 -3.86
C SER A 108 -3.93 -5.30 -5.17
N ILE A 109 -5.14 -5.26 -5.69
CA ILE A 109 -5.48 -4.49 -6.90
C ILE A 109 -5.18 -3.00 -6.68
N ALA A 110 -5.58 -2.45 -5.53
CA ALA A 110 -5.30 -1.07 -5.17
C ALA A 110 -3.79 -0.77 -5.13
N PHE A 111 -2.98 -1.68 -4.62
CA PHE A 111 -1.52 -1.55 -4.59
C PHE A 111 -0.93 -1.47 -5.99
N PHE A 112 -1.38 -2.32 -6.91
CA PHE A 112 -0.93 -2.35 -8.31
C PHE A 112 -1.27 -1.07 -9.06
N HIS A 113 -2.48 -0.57 -8.88
CA HIS A 113 -3.01 0.57 -9.65
C HIS A 113 -2.68 1.94 -9.03
N GLY A 114 -2.19 1.98 -7.80
CA GLY A 114 -1.93 3.23 -7.10
C GLY A 114 -3.18 4.05 -6.79
N GLN A 115 -4.36 3.42 -6.74
CA GLN A 115 -5.63 4.06 -6.37
C GLN A 115 -6.46 3.14 -5.48
N HIS A 116 -7.46 3.70 -4.78
CA HIS A 116 -8.32 2.90 -3.91
C HIS A 116 -9.24 2.00 -4.75
N ALA A 117 -9.22 0.69 -4.49
CA ALA A 117 -10.14 -0.25 -5.11
C ALA A 117 -11.48 -0.21 -4.36
N ARG A 118 -12.40 0.62 -4.82
CA ARG A 118 -13.76 0.72 -4.30
C ARG A 118 -14.72 0.23 -5.37
N PRO A 119 -15.35 -0.94 -5.16
CA PRO A 119 -16.36 -1.42 -6.11
C PRO A 119 -17.57 -0.49 -6.14
N ILE A 120 -18.11 -0.21 -7.34
CA ILE A 120 -19.40 0.47 -7.50
C ILE A 120 -20.52 -0.49 -7.10
N TRP A 121 -20.34 -1.75 -7.40
CA TRP A 121 -21.22 -2.81 -6.93
C TRP A 121 -20.41 -4.05 -6.61
N MET A 122 -20.92 -4.87 -5.67
CA MET A 122 -20.45 -6.22 -5.40
C MET A 122 -21.63 -7.16 -5.34
N ARG A 123 -21.44 -8.35 -5.89
CA ARG A 123 -22.41 -9.44 -5.85
C ARG A 123 -21.76 -10.65 -5.18
N HIS A 124 -22.43 -11.17 -4.18
CA HIS A 124 -22.09 -12.43 -3.54
C HIS A 124 -23.09 -13.50 -3.95
N ARG A 125 -22.59 -14.64 -4.40
CA ARG A 125 -23.38 -15.85 -4.63
C ARG A 125 -22.88 -16.92 -3.69
N ARG A 126 -23.79 -17.49 -2.91
CA ARG A 126 -23.52 -18.58 -1.98
C ARG A 126 -24.59 -19.66 -2.15
N ASN A 127 -24.22 -20.87 -2.58
CA ASN A 127 -25.14 -21.98 -2.82
C ASN A 127 -26.37 -21.58 -3.66
N GLY A 128 -26.15 -20.78 -4.71
CA GLY A 128 -27.21 -20.29 -5.59
C GLY A 128 -28.03 -19.11 -5.08
N VAL A 129 -27.80 -18.63 -3.85
CA VAL A 129 -28.43 -17.41 -3.31
C VAL A 129 -27.56 -16.20 -3.63
N TYR A 130 -28.18 -15.12 -4.10
CA TYR A 130 -27.49 -13.89 -4.48
C TYR A 130 -27.76 -12.78 -3.48
N ALA A 131 -26.71 -12.00 -3.18
CA ALA A 131 -26.78 -10.72 -2.52
C ALA A 131 -26.05 -9.68 -3.36
N LEU A 132 -26.58 -8.47 -3.44
CA LEU A 132 -26.01 -7.37 -4.21
C LEU A 132 -25.81 -6.17 -3.31
N ASP A 133 -24.58 -5.71 -3.20
CA ASP A 133 -24.21 -4.43 -2.58
C ASP A 133 -23.96 -3.40 -3.68
N TRP A 134 -24.60 -2.26 -3.56
CA TRP A 134 -24.44 -1.13 -4.48
C TRP A 134 -23.94 0.10 -3.73
N VAL A 135 -22.87 0.72 -4.24
CA VAL A 135 -22.35 1.95 -3.66
C VAL A 135 -22.88 3.13 -4.46
N GLU A 136 -23.72 3.96 -3.83
CA GLU A 136 -24.17 5.22 -4.43
C GLU A 136 -23.00 6.21 -4.54
N ASN A 137 -22.77 6.74 -5.73
CA ASN A 137 -21.80 7.79 -6.03
C ASN A 137 -20.38 7.49 -5.50
N PRO A 138 -19.67 6.52 -6.06
CA PRO A 138 -18.24 6.40 -5.77
C PRO A 138 -17.58 7.71 -6.21
N ARG A 139 -17.00 8.44 -5.25
CA ARG A 139 -16.22 9.64 -5.60
C ARG A 139 -15.07 9.20 -6.48
N PRO A 140 -14.84 9.86 -7.63
CA PRO A 140 -13.68 9.56 -8.45
C PRO A 140 -12.42 9.68 -7.58
N VAL A 141 -11.69 8.59 -7.48
CA VAL A 141 -10.46 8.54 -6.70
C VAL A 141 -9.33 8.94 -7.63
N ALA A 142 -8.67 10.04 -7.32
CA ALA A 142 -7.51 10.46 -8.07
C ALA A 142 -6.43 9.36 -8.03
N ARG A 143 -5.83 9.07 -9.19
CA ARG A 143 -4.78 8.07 -9.31
C ARG A 143 -3.46 8.66 -8.87
N SER A 144 -2.72 7.94 -8.02
CA SER A 144 -1.32 8.24 -7.80
C SER A 144 -0.51 7.79 -9.02
N ALA A 145 0.37 8.67 -9.49
CA ALA A 145 1.36 8.30 -10.49
C ALA A 145 2.40 7.32 -9.93
N HIS A 146 2.57 7.29 -8.60
CA HIS A 146 3.60 6.53 -7.90
C HIS A 146 3.08 5.13 -7.53
N ARG A 147 3.04 4.23 -8.49
CA ARG A 147 2.65 2.82 -8.34
C ARG A 147 3.85 1.91 -8.64
N PRO A 148 3.91 0.72 -8.04
CA PRO A 148 5.05 -0.18 -8.24
C PRO A 148 5.12 -0.77 -9.64
N PHE A 149 3.98 -0.80 -10.37
CA PHE A 149 3.87 -1.36 -11.71
C PHE A 149 3.10 -0.40 -12.61
N ASN A 150 3.40 -0.42 -13.90
CA ASN A 150 2.69 0.36 -14.91
C ASN A 150 2.61 -0.41 -16.25
N GLU A 151 1.94 0.19 -17.21
CA GLU A 151 1.74 -0.38 -18.54
C GLU A 151 3.08 -0.63 -19.29
N ARG A 152 4.13 0.12 -18.94
CA ARG A 152 5.46 -0.08 -19.56
C ARG A 152 6.12 -1.36 -19.07
N ILE A 153 6.02 -1.69 -17.76
CA ILE A 153 6.47 -2.97 -17.23
C ILE A 153 5.73 -4.11 -17.95
N ALA A 154 4.40 -4.02 -18.03
CA ALA A 154 3.59 -5.02 -18.71
C ALA A 154 3.96 -5.17 -20.20
N HIS A 155 4.16 -4.05 -20.90
CA HIS A 155 4.59 -4.07 -22.31
C HIS A 155 5.98 -4.69 -22.48
N ASN A 156 6.95 -4.29 -21.67
CA ASN A 156 8.32 -4.82 -21.76
C ASN A 156 8.38 -6.33 -21.43
N ALA A 157 7.54 -6.79 -20.51
CA ALA A 157 7.38 -8.21 -20.22
C ALA A 157 6.76 -8.96 -21.42
N LEU A 158 5.72 -8.38 -22.04
CA LEU A 158 5.06 -8.98 -23.19
C LEU A 158 5.99 -9.17 -24.38
N VAL A 159 6.91 -8.21 -24.61
CA VAL A 159 7.90 -8.29 -25.69
C VAL A 159 9.20 -9.01 -25.28
N GLY A 160 9.23 -9.62 -24.10
CA GLY A 160 10.35 -10.42 -23.62
C GLY A 160 11.59 -9.63 -23.20
N GLN A 161 11.48 -8.33 -22.98
CA GLN A 161 12.59 -7.48 -22.53
C GLN A 161 12.85 -7.59 -21.02
N ILE A 162 11.83 -7.95 -20.23
CA ILE A 162 11.94 -8.14 -18.79
C ILE A 162 11.15 -9.39 -18.38
N ASP A 163 11.62 -10.05 -17.31
CA ASP A 163 10.89 -11.16 -16.68
C ASP A 163 9.95 -10.60 -15.59
N TRP A 164 8.72 -10.31 -15.99
CA TRP A 164 7.67 -9.90 -15.07
C TRP A 164 6.37 -10.67 -15.37
N ASN A 165 5.75 -11.18 -14.31
CA ASN A 165 4.52 -11.95 -14.39
C ASN A 165 3.48 -11.37 -13.44
N PHE A 166 2.36 -10.91 -13.99
CA PHE A 166 1.27 -10.29 -13.26
C PHE A 166 0.70 -11.22 -12.18
N ASN A 167 0.39 -12.49 -12.55
CA ASN A 167 -0.23 -13.44 -11.64
C ASN A 167 0.67 -13.74 -10.43
N LYS A 168 1.98 -13.89 -10.66
CA LYS A 168 2.96 -14.09 -9.59
C LYS A 168 3.01 -12.87 -8.67
N SER A 169 3.05 -11.68 -9.23
CA SER A 169 3.10 -10.44 -8.48
C SER A 169 1.83 -10.23 -7.66
N LEU A 170 0.65 -10.44 -8.28
CA LEU A 170 -0.64 -10.33 -7.60
C LEU A 170 -0.77 -11.33 -6.45
N ARG A 171 -0.31 -12.57 -6.65
CA ARG A 171 -0.32 -13.59 -5.60
C ARG A 171 0.59 -13.23 -4.42
N CYS A 172 1.77 -12.64 -4.66
CA CYS A 172 2.63 -12.14 -3.58
C CYS A 172 1.91 -11.06 -2.76
N ALA A 173 1.30 -10.07 -3.42
CA ALA A 173 0.54 -9.02 -2.75
C ALA A 173 -0.65 -9.58 -1.97
N PHE A 174 -1.43 -10.47 -2.59
CA PHE A 174 -2.56 -11.10 -1.95
C PHE A 174 -2.16 -11.90 -0.70
N ASN A 175 -1.12 -12.72 -0.79
CA ASN A 175 -0.61 -13.50 0.34
C ASN A 175 -0.19 -12.61 1.51
N PHE A 176 0.36 -11.44 1.23
CA PHE A 176 0.71 -10.46 2.25
C PHE A 176 -0.53 -9.85 2.89
N PHE A 177 -1.44 -9.31 2.10
CA PHE A 177 -2.63 -8.61 2.63
C PHE A 177 -3.62 -9.54 3.35
N VAL A 178 -3.67 -10.82 3.00
CA VAL A 178 -4.55 -11.79 3.65
C VAL A 178 -4.11 -12.16 5.07
N THR A 179 -2.85 -11.92 5.47
CA THR A 179 -2.34 -12.31 6.79
C THR A 179 -2.94 -11.50 7.94
N LYS A 180 -3.38 -10.24 7.67
CA LYS A 180 -4.00 -9.33 8.67
C LYS A 180 -3.21 -9.25 9.99
N THR A 181 -1.90 -9.05 9.90
CA THR A 181 -1.06 -8.72 11.05
C THR A 181 -1.06 -7.22 11.28
N ASP A 182 -0.73 -6.76 12.49
CA ASP A 182 -0.62 -5.33 12.82
C ASP A 182 0.26 -4.59 11.81
N LEU A 183 1.39 -5.19 11.43
CA LEU A 183 2.28 -4.64 10.39
C LEU A 183 1.58 -4.50 9.04
N VAL A 184 0.78 -5.49 8.64
CA VAL A 184 0.04 -5.43 7.37
C VAL A 184 -1.00 -4.32 7.39
N GLU A 185 -1.75 -4.19 8.48
CA GLU A 185 -2.74 -3.12 8.64
C GLU A 185 -2.09 -1.74 8.60
N GLU A 186 -0.96 -1.57 9.27
CA GLU A 186 -0.19 -0.34 9.23
C GLU A 186 0.35 -0.04 7.81
N MET A 187 0.82 -1.05 7.07
CA MET A 187 1.25 -0.87 5.68
C MET A 187 0.09 -0.52 4.74
N VAL A 188 -1.10 -1.07 4.94
CA VAL A 188 -2.31 -0.70 4.19
C VAL A 188 -2.66 0.77 4.43
N ASP A 189 -2.63 1.22 5.68
CA ASP A 189 -2.90 2.61 6.02
C ASP A 189 -1.84 3.57 5.45
N LEU A 190 -0.57 3.22 5.51
CA LEU A 190 0.52 3.98 4.92
C LEU A 190 0.38 4.10 3.39
N LEU A 191 0.02 3.00 2.72
CA LEU A 191 -0.24 3.01 1.28
C LEU A 191 -1.42 3.93 0.94
N ARG A 192 -2.50 3.88 1.71
CA ARG A 192 -3.66 4.75 1.52
C ARG A 192 -3.25 6.22 1.65
N GLN A 193 -2.56 6.59 2.74
CA GLN A 193 -2.09 7.94 2.97
C GLN A 193 -1.10 8.42 1.91
N THR A 194 -0.20 7.55 1.45
CA THR A 194 0.73 7.84 0.36
C THR A 194 0.00 8.16 -0.93
N ARG A 195 -1.03 7.40 -1.27
CA ARG A 195 -1.87 7.65 -2.45
C ARG A 195 -2.61 8.97 -2.33
N ASP A 196 -3.24 9.23 -1.19
CA ASP A 196 -3.97 10.48 -0.96
C ASP A 196 -3.03 11.68 -1.07
N ALA A 197 -1.82 11.59 -0.52
CA ALA A 197 -0.81 12.63 -0.61
C ALA A 197 -0.26 12.84 -2.03
N THR A 198 -0.24 11.80 -2.88
CA THR A 198 0.39 11.84 -4.20
C THR A 198 -0.61 11.97 -5.36
N ALA A 199 -1.91 11.82 -5.08
CA ALA A 199 -2.96 11.83 -6.11
C ALA A 199 -3.27 13.21 -6.69
N GLY A 200 -3.03 14.30 -5.94
CA GLY A 200 -3.34 15.65 -6.34
C GLY A 200 -2.14 16.42 -6.92
N THR A 201 -2.42 17.40 -7.76
CA THR A 201 -1.43 18.38 -8.21
C THR A 201 -1.40 19.62 -7.31
N GLU A 202 -2.47 19.82 -6.53
CA GLU A 202 -2.59 20.91 -5.59
C GLU A 202 -1.80 20.61 -4.30
N HIS A 203 -1.23 21.65 -3.69
CA HIS A 203 -0.51 21.56 -2.43
C HIS A 203 0.72 20.63 -2.39
N LYS A 204 1.45 20.48 -3.50
CA LYS A 204 2.64 19.60 -3.60
C LYS A 204 3.64 19.73 -2.45
N LYS A 205 3.85 20.94 -1.94
CA LYS A 205 4.76 21.18 -0.79
C LYS A 205 4.29 20.49 0.49
N ILE A 206 2.97 20.51 0.75
CA ILE A 206 2.38 19.80 1.90
C ILE A 206 2.47 18.30 1.67
N ASN A 207 2.18 17.83 0.46
CA ASN A 207 2.28 16.44 0.08
C ASN A 207 3.69 15.88 0.28
N ASN A 208 4.73 16.63 -0.06
CA ASN A 208 6.12 16.25 0.17
C ASN A 208 6.45 16.09 1.66
N ILE A 209 5.88 16.93 2.54
CA ILE A 209 6.02 16.76 3.99
C ILE A 209 5.41 15.43 4.42
N VAL A 210 4.18 15.18 3.98
CA VAL A 210 3.43 13.97 4.31
C VAL A 210 4.18 12.73 3.83
N VAL A 211 4.61 12.69 2.57
CA VAL A 211 5.32 11.54 2.00
C VAL A 211 6.65 11.27 2.71
N CYS A 212 7.40 12.34 3.11
CA CYS A 212 8.61 12.17 3.92
C CYS A 212 8.32 11.58 5.30
N ALA A 213 7.22 12.00 5.96
CA ALA A 213 6.80 11.44 7.24
C ALA A 213 6.32 10.00 7.11
N LEU A 214 5.63 9.66 6.02
CA LEU A 214 5.16 8.30 5.75
C LEU A 214 6.31 7.31 5.53
N LEU A 215 7.41 7.72 4.87
CA LEU A 215 8.59 6.86 4.79
C LEU A 215 9.21 6.60 6.17
N GLU A 216 9.28 7.62 7.03
CA GLU A 216 9.74 7.44 8.42
C GLU A 216 8.84 6.48 9.18
N SER A 217 7.52 6.63 9.06
CA SER A 217 6.55 5.73 9.67
C SER A 217 6.70 4.29 9.17
N ALA A 218 6.87 4.09 7.86
CA ALA A 218 7.12 2.77 7.28
C ALA A 218 8.39 2.12 7.86
N ILE A 219 9.49 2.87 7.93
CA ILE A 219 10.75 2.38 8.50
C ILE A 219 10.56 2.03 9.98
N ASN A 220 9.89 2.86 10.76
CA ASN A 220 9.67 2.59 12.17
C ASN A 220 8.78 1.36 12.38
N ALA A 221 7.68 1.22 11.64
CA ALA A 221 6.79 0.07 11.73
C ALA A 221 7.50 -1.25 11.40
N ILE A 222 8.27 -1.27 10.31
CA ILE A 222 9.04 -2.47 9.92
C ILE A 222 10.13 -2.75 10.96
N TYR A 223 10.82 -1.71 11.44
CA TYR A 223 11.84 -1.84 12.47
C TYR A 223 11.26 -2.46 13.74
N GLU A 224 10.18 -1.92 14.28
CA GLU A 224 9.54 -2.43 15.51
C GLU A 224 9.00 -3.85 15.34
N ALA A 225 8.47 -4.19 14.17
CA ALA A 225 7.89 -5.50 13.92
C ALA A 225 8.93 -6.61 13.67
N ARG A 226 10.07 -6.29 13.02
CA ARG A 226 11.02 -7.30 12.54
C ARG A 226 12.43 -7.18 13.09
N VAL A 227 12.90 -5.96 13.35
CA VAL A 227 14.31 -5.71 13.69
C VAL A 227 14.52 -5.46 15.17
N SER A 228 13.56 -4.73 15.80
CA SER A 228 13.74 -4.23 17.16
C SER A 228 14.09 -5.37 18.13
N PRO A 229 15.25 -5.32 18.76
CA PRO A 229 15.62 -6.26 19.82
C PRO A 229 14.80 -5.92 21.08
N LYS A 230 13.52 -6.32 21.09
CA LYS A 230 12.60 -6.02 22.22
C LYS A 230 13.18 -6.33 23.59
N GLU A 231 14.17 -7.23 23.65
CA GLU A 231 14.80 -7.71 24.86
C GLU A 231 16.34 -7.57 24.84
N SER A 232 16.91 -6.71 23.97
CA SER A 232 18.35 -6.51 23.98
C SER A 232 18.81 -5.99 25.36
N PRO A 233 19.73 -6.67 26.07
CA PRO A 233 20.26 -6.18 27.33
C PRO A 233 20.82 -4.76 27.25
N LEU A 234 21.37 -4.40 26.09
CA LEU A 234 21.92 -3.07 25.83
C LEU A 234 20.80 -2.01 25.72
N LYS A 235 19.70 -2.33 25.04
CA LYS A 235 18.52 -1.44 24.96
C LYS A 235 17.90 -1.23 26.33
N ILE A 236 17.72 -2.29 27.11
CA ILE A 236 17.19 -2.23 28.47
C ILE A 236 18.10 -1.34 29.36
N ALA A 237 19.41 -1.53 29.27
CA ALA A 237 20.37 -0.70 30.00
C ALA A 237 20.30 0.77 29.57
N PHE A 238 20.23 1.04 28.26
CA PHE A 238 20.11 2.38 27.73
C PHE A 238 18.82 3.07 28.21
N ASP A 239 17.67 2.40 28.10
CA ASP A 239 16.39 2.96 28.53
C ASP A 239 16.38 3.26 30.03
N ARG A 240 16.93 2.35 30.86
CA ARG A 240 17.10 2.57 32.29
C ARG A 240 17.96 3.79 32.62
N GLU A 241 19.11 3.96 31.95
CA GLU A 241 20.00 5.10 32.19
C GLU A 241 19.39 6.41 31.69
N ARG A 242 18.68 6.40 30.54
CA ARG A 242 17.92 7.55 30.05
C ARG A 242 16.86 7.98 31.05
N ASP A 243 16.06 7.03 31.55
CA ASP A 243 14.97 7.32 32.49
C ASP A 243 15.52 7.80 33.83
N SER A 244 16.67 7.27 34.29
CA SER A 244 17.39 7.74 35.46
C SER A 244 17.84 9.20 35.30
N LEU A 245 18.39 9.56 34.13
CA LEU A 245 18.78 10.94 33.82
C LEU A 245 17.59 11.89 33.79
N VAL A 246 16.46 11.46 33.25
CA VAL A 246 15.21 12.26 33.25
C VAL A 246 14.78 12.55 34.69
N LEU A 247 14.78 11.54 35.56
CA LEU A 247 14.43 11.72 36.97
C LEU A 247 15.39 12.67 37.71
N GLN A 248 16.69 12.59 37.45
CA GLN A 248 17.68 13.51 38.00
C GLN A 248 17.44 14.95 37.56
N LEU A 249 17.11 15.16 36.27
CA LEU A 249 16.79 16.50 35.76
C LEU A 249 15.50 17.05 36.37
N ASP A 250 14.47 16.23 36.58
CA ASP A 250 13.25 16.62 37.27
C ASP A 250 13.53 17.06 38.75
N GLN A 251 14.38 16.33 39.47
CA GLN A 251 14.80 16.70 40.83
C GLN A 251 15.58 18.02 40.84
N GLN A 252 16.52 18.19 39.89
CA GLN A 252 17.27 19.44 39.74
C GLN A 252 16.38 20.63 39.41
N GLN A 253 15.40 20.43 38.52
CA GLN A 253 14.42 21.47 38.17
C GLN A 253 13.56 21.89 39.38
N THR A 254 13.14 20.91 40.21
CA THR A 254 12.36 21.17 41.42
C THR A 254 13.16 21.97 42.43
N ASN A 255 14.49 21.70 42.56
CA ASN A 255 15.37 22.38 43.50
C ASN A 255 15.94 23.71 42.97
N CYS A 256 15.75 24.02 41.70
CA CYS A 256 16.23 25.27 41.13
C CYS A 256 15.34 26.45 41.54
N SER A 257 15.94 27.49 42.06
CA SER A 257 15.22 28.71 42.46
C SER A 257 15.11 29.76 41.36
N ASP A 258 15.93 29.62 40.29
CA ASP A 258 15.99 30.54 39.17
C ASP A 258 15.09 30.08 38.01
N ASP A 259 14.23 30.95 37.51
CA ASP A 259 13.30 30.62 36.44
C ASP A 259 14.00 30.32 35.09
N VAL A 260 15.11 30.98 34.79
CA VAL A 260 15.92 30.72 33.59
C VAL A 260 16.56 29.34 33.70
N GLY A 261 17.05 29.00 34.89
CA GLY A 261 17.59 27.67 35.16
C GLY A 261 16.55 26.56 35.04
N LYS A 262 15.32 26.80 35.53
CA LYS A 262 14.18 25.85 35.39
C LYS A 262 13.84 25.61 33.92
N GLU A 263 13.77 26.67 33.11
CA GLU A 263 13.51 26.54 31.68
C GLU A 263 14.62 25.79 30.95
N ALA A 264 15.86 26.06 31.29
CA ALA A 264 17.01 25.35 30.71
C ALA A 264 16.98 23.85 31.04
N LEU A 265 16.68 23.49 32.29
CA LEU A 265 16.55 22.09 32.74
C LEU A 265 15.35 21.39 32.07
N ASP A 266 14.21 22.06 31.90
CA ASP A 266 13.06 21.51 31.18
C ASP A 266 13.40 21.23 29.72
N ARG A 267 14.08 22.14 29.06
CA ARG A 267 14.56 21.93 27.68
C ARG A 267 15.54 20.74 27.58
N LEU A 268 16.45 20.61 28.54
CA LEU A 268 17.40 19.50 28.57
C LEU A 268 16.67 18.17 28.85
N ARG A 269 15.78 18.15 29.81
CA ARG A 269 14.92 17.00 30.14
C ARG A 269 14.17 16.49 28.91
N ARG A 270 13.49 17.38 28.18
CA ARG A 270 12.77 17.01 26.95
C ARG A 270 13.70 16.42 25.89
N ARG A 271 14.93 16.93 25.77
CA ARG A 271 15.91 16.37 24.83
C ARG A 271 16.35 14.98 25.25
N VAL A 272 16.66 14.78 26.54
CA VAL A 272 17.07 13.47 27.06
C VAL A 272 15.95 12.45 26.93
N ALA A 273 14.71 12.82 27.28
CA ALA A 273 13.55 11.95 27.16
C ALA A 273 13.30 11.48 25.71
N ASN A 274 13.68 12.31 24.72
CA ASN A 274 13.51 12.02 23.31
C ASN A 274 14.74 11.38 22.66
N VAL A 275 15.80 11.06 23.42
CA VAL A 275 16.96 10.32 22.88
C VAL A 275 16.54 8.89 22.61
N SER A 276 16.63 8.47 21.35
CA SER A 276 16.40 7.08 20.97
C SER A 276 17.69 6.26 21.08
N PHE A 277 17.55 4.97 21.37
CA PHE A 277 18.69 4.02 21.42
C PHE A 277 19.43 3.96 20.09
N GLU A 278 18.72 4.13 19.01
CA GLU A 278 19.28 4.11 17.66
C GLU A 278 18.92 5.36 16.89
N HIS A 279 19.86 5.85 16.10
CA HIS A 279 19.63 6.95 15.18
C HIS A 279 18.78 6.51 13.99
N THR A 280 18.03 7.44 13.43
CA THR A 280 17.16 7.18 12.26
C THR A 280 17.91 6.52 11.09
N ARG A 281 19.21 6.84 10.90
CA ARG A 281 20.04 6.20 9.88
C ARG A 281 20.30 4.72 10.17
N GLU A 282 20.55 4.38 11.41
CA GLU A 282 20.80 3.00 11.85
C GLU A 282 19.54 2.16 11.72
N ARG A 283 18.37 2.70 12.11
CA ARG A 283 17.07 2.05 11.90
C ARG A 283 16.79 1.82 10.42
N PHE A 284 17.01 2.85 9.60
CA PHE A 284 16.81 2.76 8.16
C PHE A 284 17.69 1.68 7.55
N ARG A 285 18.98 1.67 7.91
CA ARG A 285 19.93 0.65 7.48
C ARG A 285 19.50 -0.76 7.92
N ALA A 286 19.17 -0.93 9.20
CA ALA A 286 18.77 -2.21 9.76
C ALA A 286 17.52 -2.78 9.07
N VAL A 287 16.52 -1.95 8.76
CA VAL A 287 15.34 -2.35 7.99
C VAL A 287 15.72 -2.79 6.57
N VAL A 288 16.57 -2.02 5.89
CA VAL A 288 17.00 -2.34 4.52
C VAL A 288 17.75 -3.68 4.49
N GLU A 289 18.66 -3.91 5.45
CA GLU A 289 19.40 -5.17 5.57
C GLU A 289 18.50 -6.34 5.95
N GLU A 290 17.55 -6.16 6.86
CA GLU A 290 16.55 -7.19 7.25
C GLU A 290 15.69 -7.62 6.07
N LEU A 291 15.31 -6.70 5.21
CA LEU A 291 14.56 -6.98 3.99
C LEU A 291 15.41 -7.59 2.87
N GLY A 292 16.68 -7.90 3.13
CA GLY A 292 17.61 -8.48 2.15
C GLY A 292 18.03 -7.52 1.04
N LEU A 293 17.87 -6.22 1.27
CA LEU A 293 18.34 -5.17 0.36
C LEU A 293 19.79 -4.81 0.70
N LYS A 294 20.52 -4.31 -0.29
CA LYS A 294 21.96 -4.03 -0.10
C LYS A 294 22.19 -2.61 0.44
N TRP A 295 22.95 -2.52 1.53
CA TRP A 295 23.51 -1.28 2.05
C TRP A 295 25.06 -1.34 1.93
N PRO A 296 25.80 -0.26 1.50
CA PRO A 296 25.33 1.12 1.25
C PRO A 296 24.85 1.40 -0.16
N SER A 297 24.55 0.64 -1.03
CA SER A 297 24.13 0.89 -2.42
C SER A 297 23.18 2.10 -2.59
N GLU A 298 22.25 2.01 -3.49
CA GLU A 298 21.21 3.03 -3.78
C GLU A 298 20.35 3.44 -2.57
N TRP A 299 20.29 2.61 -1.51
CA TRP A 299 19.54 2.91 -0.30
C TRP A 299 20.20 3.94 0.59
N GLU A 300 21.54 4.05 0.60
CA GLU A 300 22.21 5.16 1.26
C GLU A 300 21.93 6.50 0.58
N ASP A 301 21.92 6.52 -0.75
CA ASP A 301 21.52 7.71 -1.52
C ASP A 301 20.07 8.06 -1.27
N THR A 302 19.19 7.08 -1.15
CA THR A 302 17.76 7.28 -0.83
C THR A 302 17.61 7.86 0.58
N TYR A 303 18.33 7.33 1.57
CA TYR A 303 18.35 7.89 2.92
C TYR A 303 18.87 9.34 2.93
N ALA A 304 20.03 9.60 2.29
CA ALA A 304 20.62 10.94 2.25
C ALA A 304 19.68 11.95 1.58
N PHE A 305 19.03 11.53 0.50
CA PHE A 305 18.02 12.33 -0.18
C PHE A 305 16.82 12.63 0.72
N TRP A 306 16.22 11.62 1.35
CA TRP A 306 15.12 11.77 2.28
C TRP A 306 15.49 12.65 3.48
N ALA A 307 16.64 12.41 4.14
CA ALA A 307 17.08 13.16 5.31
C ALA A 307 17.29 14.65 4.98
N LYS A 308 17.86 14.95 3.80
CA LYS A 308 18.02 16.31 3.29
C LYS A 308 16.69 17.03 3.12
N TRP A 309 15.70 16.35 2.51
CA TRP A 309 14.41 16.96 2.24
C TRP A 309 13.54 17.04 3.49
N ARG A 310 13.51 15.98 4.32
CA ARG A 310 12.88 15.99 5.64
C ARG A 310 13.34 17.19 6.46
N HIS A 311 14.64 17.41 6.56
CA HIS A 311 15.20 18.54 7.30
C HIS A 311 14.74 19.89 6.72
N ARG A 312 14.80 20.06 5.41
CA ARG A 312 14.39 21.32 4.74
C ARG A 312 12.91 21.60 4.93
N VAL A 313 12.08 20.61 4.76
CA VAL A 313 10.62 20.73 4.77
C VAL A 313 10.10 20.94 6.19
N ILE A 314 10.58 20.17 7.17
CA ILE A 314 10.10 20.23 8.56
C ILE A 314 10.65 21.48 9.27
N HIS A 315 11.94 21.80 9.12
CA HIS A 315 12.57 22.84 9.92
C HIS A 315 12.58 24.22 9.29
N ARG A 316 12.51 24.34 7.97
CA ARG A 316 12.55 25.65 7.28
C ARG A 316 11.19 26.12 6.78
N GLY A 317 10.18 25.27 6.85
CA GLY A 317 8.85 25.56 6.30
C GLY A 317 8.85 25.78 4.79
N SER A 318 7.69 25.99 4.22
CA SER A 318 7.50 26.19 2.77
C SER A 318 8.14 27.47 2.19
N ARG A 319 8.58 28.40 3.06
CA ARG A 319 9.14 29.71 2.63
C ARG A 319 10.55 29.66 2.04
N SER A 320 11.31 28.59 2.29
CA SER A 320 12.71 28.48 1.84
C SER A 320 12.90 27.61 0.59
N ILE A 321 11.84 27.00 0.10
CA ILE A 321 11.85 26.29 -1.17
C ILE A 321 11.54 27.33 -2.24
N ALA A 322 12.41 27.42 -3.26
CA ALA A 322 12.22 28.34 -4.38
C ALA A 322 10.78 28.25 -4.92
N PRO A 323 10.19 29.37 -5.35
CA PRO A 323 8.80 29.35 -5.81
C PRO A 323 8.66 28.37 -6.96
N ASP A 324 7.75 27.40 -6.76
CA ASP A 324 7.10 26.59 -7.78
C ASP A 324 7.98 25.84 -8.79
N ASP A 325 9.02 25.14 -8.32
CA ASP A 325 9.68 24.14 -9.14
C ASP A 325 8.94 22.80 -9.01
N PHE A 326 7.86 22.68 -9.78
CA PHE A 326 7.04 21.46 -9.86
C PHE A 326 7.88 20.20 -10.15
N ALA A 327 8.93 20.35 -10.98
CA ALA A 327 9.81 19.23 -11.30
C ALA A 327 10.58 18.73 -10.08
N VAL A 328 11.06 19.66 -9.22
CA VAL A 328 11.74 19.27 -7.96
C VAL A 328 10.77 18.63 -6.98
N ASP A 329 9.59 19.21 -6.82
CA ASP A 329 8.57 18.67 -5.92
C ASP A 329 8.11 17.26 -6.36
N PHE A 330 7.86 17.08 -7.65
CA PHE A 330 7.49 15.78 -8.21
C PHE A 330 8.62 14.74 -8.09
N LYS A 331 9.88 15.18 -8.24
CA LYS A 331 11.05 14.30 -8.04
C LYS A 331 11.15 13.79 -6.60
N ILE A 332 10.90 14.66 -5.60
CA ILE A 332 10.92 14.29 -4.19
C ILE A 332 9.84 13.24 -3.93
N GLU A 333 8.62 13.55 -4.32
CA GLU A 333 7.45 12.70 -4.16
C GLU A 333 7.67 11.33 -4.81
N SER A 334 8.12 11.31 -6.08
CA SER A 334 8.36 10.10 -6.85
C SER A 334 9.40 9.19 -6.19
N ARG A 335 10.52 9.75 -5.76
CA ARG A 335 11.61 8.97 -5.18
C ARG A 335 11.24 8.37 -3.82
N ILE A 336 10.54 9.14 -2.98
CA ILE A 336 10.15 8.68 -1.64
C ILE A 336 8.98 7.70 -1.70
N ALA A 337 7.96 7.98 -2.50
CA ALA A 337 6.85 7.04 -2.71
C ALA A 337 7.34 5.73 -3.37
N GLY A 338 8.29 5.81 -4.30
CA GLY A 338 8.95 4.66 -4.87
C GLY A 338 9.67 3.82 -3.82
N ALA A 339 10.40 4.46 -2.88
CA ALA A 339 11.05 3.76 -1.78
C ALA A 339 10.04 3.03 -0.87
N ILE A 340 8.92 3.66 -0.51
CA ILE A 340 7.84 3.02 0.26
C ILE A 340 7.32 1.78 -0.48
N ASN A 341 7.04 1.90 -1.78
CA ASN A 341 6.56 0.77 -2.57
C ASN A 341 7.57 -0.38 -2.61
N LEU A 342 8.87 -0.09 -2.72
CA LEU A 342 9.92 -1.11 -2.73
C LEU A 342 10.05 -1.82 -1.39
N LEU A 343 9.95 -1.12 -0.26
CA LEU A 343 9.94 -1.72 1.07
C LEU A 343 8.75 -2.67 1.23
N ILE A 344 7.57 -2.26 0.79
CA ILE A 344 6.37 -3.08 0.86
C ILE A 344 6.47 -4.29 -0.06
N LEU A 345 7.00 -4.16 -1.28
CA LEU A 345 7.26 -5.31 -2.16
C LEU A 345 8.20 -6.33 -1.52
N ARG A 346 9.22 -5.87 -0.79
CA ARG A 346 10.12 -6.76 -0.04
C ARG A 346 9.43 -7.44 1.14
N LEU A 347 8.55 -6.74 1.84
CA LEU A 347 7.71 -7.35 2.87
C LEU A 347 6.80 -8.45 2.32
N MET A 348 6.37 -8.33 1.07
CA MET A 348 5.60 -9.33 0.33
C MET A 348 6.45 -10.51 -0.18
N ASP A 349 7.75 -10.54 0.11
CA ASP A 349 8.73 -11.48 -0.49
C ASP A 349 8.74 -11.46 -2.03
N TYR A 350 8.37 -10.32 -2.60
CA TYR A 350 8.41 -10.14 -4.04
C TYR A 350 9.85 -10.06 -4.54
N LYS A 351 10.15 -10.88 -5.55
CA LYS A 351 11.46 -10.93 -6.22
C LYS A 351 11.26 -10.74 -7.72
N GLY A 352 11.32 -9.50 -8.16
CA GLY A 352 11.07 -9.18 -9.56
C GLY A 352 11.35 -7.72 -9.86
N ILE A 353 10.87 -7.25 -10.99
CA ILE A 353 11.10 -5.89 -11.46
C ILE A 353 9.96 -4.99 -11.00
N ALA A 354 10.30 -3.81 -10.49
CA ALA A 354 9.37 -2.77 -10.09
C ALA A 354 9.88 -1.37 -10.50
N ILE A 355 8.99 -0.40 -10.49
CA ILE A 355 9.35 1.00 -10.72
C ILE A 355 10.06 1.54 -9.48
N LYS A 356 11.28 2.03 -9.67
CA LYS A 356 12.04 2.71 -8.62
C LYS A 356 11.63 4.17 -8.50
N SER A 357 11.54 4.86 -9.63
CA SER A 357 11.14 6.25 -9.71
C SER A 357 10.51 6.54 -11.06
N ILE A 358 9.31 7.10 -11.05
CA ILE A 358 8.62 7.51 -12.27
C ILE A 358 9.30 8.73 -12.89
N PHE A 359 9.86 9.62 -12.06
CA PHE A 359 10.54 10.82 -12.55
C PHE A 359 11.80 10.49 -13.35
N GLU A 360 12.55 9.48 -12.92
CA GLU A 360 13.78 9.04 -13.57
C GLU A 360 13.52 7.93 -14.61
N ASP A 361 12.25 7.50 -14.75
CA ASP A 361 11.83 6.39 -15.60
C ASP A 361 12.70 5.13 -15.39
N SER A 362 13.03 4.87 -14.13
CA SER A 362 13.96 3.83 -13.73
C SER A 362 13.25 2.64 -13.11
N PHE A 363 13.71 1.44 -13.49
CA PHE A 363 13.30 0.16 -12.92
C PHE A 363 14.39 -0.39 -12.01
N THR A 364 14.00 -1.20 -11.04
CA THR A 364 14.94 -1.94 -10.19
C THR A 364 14.46 -3.36 -9.97
N THR A 365 15.39 -4.26 -9.72
CA THR A 365 15.08 -5.60 -9.22
C THR A 365 14.90 -5.51 -7.71
N VAL A 366 13.76 -5.99 -7.25
CA VAL A 366 13.37 -5.99 -5.84
C VAL A 366 13.87 -7.27 -5.18
#